data_7d8087ba1e765fa1282d7f8e6dc1781d
#
_entry.id   7d8087ba1e765fa1282d7f8e6dc1781d
#
_cell.length_a   1.000
_cell.length_b   1.000
_cell.length_c   1.000
_cell.angle_alpha   90.00
_cell.angle_beta   90.00
_cell.angle_gamma   90.00
#
_symmetry.space_group_name_H-M   'P 1'
#
loop_
_entity.id
_entity.type
_entity.pdbx_description
1 polymer ?
#
loop_
_entity_poly.entity_id
_entity_poly.type
_entity_poly.pdbx_seq_one_letter_code
_entity_poly.pdbx_strand_id
1 'polypeptide(L)'
;FGLALAMNVNAQNEEANSFVHGRSDSYEWPTDKAVLEKLDKWQDQKFGVLFHWGLYSQAGIVESWELCSEDWLVRWIPNYYEFKKWYWGLIDEFNPTDFDPDQWARIMDEAGMKYMIFTTKHHDGFCMYDTKYTDYSIANGPFKNDPRKDVARHVWDAFRKKNFMMGCYFSKPDWHCEWFWNPEYDTPRRGINYKKERHPEWWKNYQDFTYNQLKELMTEYGSFDILWLDGGWIKGEDVHLDKLLAEVRSTTQPG
;
A
#
# COMPACT_ATOMS: atom_id res chain seq x y z
N PHE A 1 -4.20 -22.63 -39.28
CA PHE A 1 -3.79 -21.21 -39.12
C PHE A 1 -4.27 -20.58 -37.82
N GLY A 2 -5.21 -21.17 -37.07
CA GLY A 2 -5.75 -20.63 -35.81
C GLY A 2 -4.94 -20.95 -34.57
N LEU A 3 -4.15 -22.03 -34.54
CA LEU A 3 -3.39 -22.43 -33.32
C LEU A 3 -2.13 -21.58 -33.11
N ALA A 4 -1.49 -21.09 -34.14
CA ALA A 4 -0.27 -20.28 -34.03
C ALA A 4 -0.53 -18.85 -33.46
N LEU A 5 -1.73 -18.28 -33.70
CA LEU A 5 -2.11 -16.98 -33.17
C LEU A 5 -2.44 -17.03 -31.68
N ALA A 6 -3.04 -18.14 -31.18
CA ALA A 6 -3.39 -18.30 -29.78
C ALA A 6 -2.14 -18.47 -28.88
N MET A 7 -1.10 -19.13 -29.36
CA MET A 7 0.17 -19.28 -28.63
C MET A 7 0.95 -17.97 -28.52
N ASN A 8 0.92 -17.09 -29.53
CA ASN A 8 1.59 -15.80 -29.48
C ASN A 8 0.90 -14.79 -28.55
N VAL A 9 -0.42 -14.85 -28.43
CA VAL A 9 -1.15 -13.94 -27.51
C VAL A 9 -0.87 -14.30 -26.05
N ASN A 10 -0.76 -15.59 -25.70
CA ASN A 10 -0.42 -16.02 -24.36
C ASN A 10 1.04 -15.69 -24.00
N ALA A 11 1.99 -15.86 -24.91
CA ALA A 11 3.39 -15.53 -24.68
C ALA A 11 3.59 -14.00 -24.52
N GLN A 12 2.91 -13.18 -25.31
CA GLN A 12 2.95 -11.71 -25.15
C GLN A 12 2.33 -11.23 -23.84
N ASN A 13 1.27 -11.88 -23.36
CA ASN A 13 0.66 -11.57 -22.08
C ASN A 13 1.54 -12.03 -20.90
N GLU A 14 2.26 -13.14 -21.02
CA GLU A 14 3.20 -13.59 -19.99
C GLU A 14 4.44 -12.69 -19.89
N GLU A 15 5.01 -12.25 -21.02
CA GLU A 15 6.12 -11.28 -21.03
C GLU A 15 5.69 -9.89 -20.51
N ALA A 16 4.52 -9.39 -20.90
CA ALA A 16 3.99 -8.13 -20.39
C ALA A 16 3.72 -8.19 -18.89
N ASN A 17 3.14 -9.28 -18.39
CA ASN A 17 2.93 -9.50 -16.96
C ASN A 17 4.25 -9.67 -16.17
N SER A 18 5.27 -10.32 -16.75
CA SER A 18 6.57 -10.47 -16.09
C SER A 18 7.32 -9.14 -15.98
N PHE A 19 7.11 -8.22 -16.91
CA PHE A 19 7.73 -6.89 -16.89
C PHE A 19 7.08 -5.94 -15.87
N VAL A 20 5.77 -6.03 -15.68
CA VAL A 20 5.02 -5.14 -14.77
C VAL A 20 4.97 -5.71 -13.34
N HIS A 21 4.88 -7.02 -13.18
CA HIS A 21 4.66 -7.70 -11.91
C HIS A 21 5.69 -8.80 -11.67
N GLY A 22 6.98 -8.55 -11.97
CA GLY A 22 8.04 -9.55 -11.91
C GLY A 22 7.76 -10.62 -10.87
N ARG A 23 7.64 -11.88 -11.31
CA ARG A 23 7.45 -13.01 -10.40
C ARG A 23 8.67 -13.07 -9.48
N SER A 24 8.44 -13.23 -8.18
CA SER A 24 9.51 -13.63 -7.29
C SER A 24 9.94 -15.04 -7.70
N ASP A 25 11.17 -15.20 -8.14
CA ASP A 25 11.73 -16.51 -8.49
C ASP A 25 11.88 -17.41 -7.24
N SER A 26 11.73 -16.81 -6.04
CA SER A 26 11.84 -17.45 -4.74
C SER A 26 10.47 -17.74 -4.09
N TYR A 27 9.34 -17.48 -4.77
CA TYR A 27 8.03 -17.77 -4.18
C TYR A 27 7.79 -19.28 -4.08
N GLU A 28 7.64 -19.73 -2.84
CA GLU A 28 7.20 -21.10 -2.53
C GLU A 28 5.80 -21.07 -1.91
N TRP A 29 4.96 -22.04 -2.29
CA TRP A 29 3.65 -22.20 -1.67
C TRP A 29 3.80 -22.46 -0.18
N PRO A 30 3.03 -21.76 0.70
CA PRO A 30 3.18 -21.94 2.13
C PRO A 30 2.88 -23.38 2.55
N THR A 31 3.67 -23.89 3.50
CA THR A 31 3.51 -25.21 4.10
C THR A 31 3.03 -25.12 5.56
N ASP A 32 3.08 -23.93 6.16
CA ASP A 32 2.59 -23.70 7.51
C ASP A 32 1.07 -23.90 7.57
N LYS A 33 0.61 -24.76 8.51
CA LYS A 33 -0.79 -25.13 8.62
C LYS A 33 -1.70 -23.95 8.94
N ALA A 34 -1.28 -23.05 9.83
CA ALA A 34 -2.07 -21.89 10.20
C ALA A 34 -2.24 -20.90 9.03
N VAL A 35 -1.19 -20.76 8.21
CA VAL A 35 -1.25 -19.95 6.98
C VAL A 35 -2.20 -20.56 5.96
N LEU A 36 -2.14 -21.88 5.76
CA LEU A 36 -3.04 -22.58 4.83
C LEU A 36 -4.50 -22.50 5.27
N GLU A 37 -4.79 -22.71 6.56
CA GLU A 37 -6.14 -22.59 7.12
C GLU A 37 -6.70 -21.15 6.94
N LYS A 38 -5.87 -20.14 7.12
CA LYS A 38 -6.26 -18.73 6.92
C LYS A 38 -6.49 -18.42 5.44
N LEU A 39 -5.65 -18.96 4.56
CA LEU A 39 -5.81 -18.81 3.10
C LEU A 39 -7.12 -19.44 2.62
N ASP A 40 -7.42 -20.67 3.04
CA ASP A 40 -8.68 -21.35 2.72
C ASP A 40 -9.88 -20.54 3.23
N LYS A 41 -9.82 -20.08 4.48
CA LYS A 41 -10.85 -19.23 5.07
C LYS A 41 -11.06 -17.95 4.26
N TRP A 42 -9.99 -17.28 3.81
CA TRP A 42 -10.09 -16.08 2.98
C TRP A 42 -10.71 -16.39 1.62
N GLN A 43 -10.29 -17.45 0.96
CA GLN A 43 -10.84 -17.87 -0.33
C GLN A 43 -12.34 -18.15 -0.25
N ASP A 44 -12.81 -18.67 0.89
CA ASP A 44 -14.23 -18.95 1.12
C ASP A 44 -15.09 -17.70 1.35
N GLN A 45 -14.49 -16.55 1.70
CA GLN A 45 -15.25 -15.30 1.85
C GLN A 45 -15.86 -14.80 0.53
N LYS A 46 -15.23 -15.08 -0.61
CA LYS A 46 -15.68 -14.76 -1.99
C LYS A 46 -15.89 -13.28 -2.29
N PHE A 47 -16.38 -12.48 -1.33
CA PHE A 47 -16.79 -11.10 -1.54
C PHE A 47 -16.28 -10.18 -0.42
N GLY A 48 -15.58 -9.12 -0.79
CA GLY A 48 -15.01 -8.15 0.14
C GLY A 48 -14.81 -6.81 -0.52
N VAL A 49 -14.21 -5.87 0.22
CA VAL A 49 -13.92 -4.51 -0.23
C VAL A 49 -12.45 -4.17 -0.01
N LEU A 50 -11.87 -3.45 -0.98
CA LEU A 50 -10.59 -2.78 -0.84
C LEU A 50 -10.84 -1.28 -0.95
N PHE A 51 -10.42 -0.54 0.09
CA PHE A 51 -10.52 0.91 0.13
C PHE A 51 -9.20 1.56 -0.25
N HIS A 52 -9.18 2.28 -1.38
CA HIS A 52 -8.14 3.25 -1.68
C HIS A 52 -8.67 4.64 -1.33
N TRP A 53 -8.14 5.23 -0.26
CA TRP A 53 -8.51 6.55 0.21
C TRP A 53 -7.29 7.31 0.73
N GLY A 54 -7.09 8.52 0.25
CA GLY A 54 -5.95 9.37 0.55
C GLY A 54 -6.03 10.69 -0.20
N LEU A 55 -4.91 11.41 -0.33
CA LEU A 55 -4.84 12.70 -1.01
C LEU A 55 -5.36 12.66 -2.45
N TYR A 56 -5.12 11.56 -3.15
CA TYR A 56 -5.61 11.35 -4.52
C TYR A 56 -7.15 11.37 -4.62
N SER A 57 -7.86 11.00 -3.56
CA SER A 57 -9.33 11.10 -3.52
C SER A 57 -9.79 12.56 -3.47
N GLN A 58 -9.08 13.43 -2.74
CA GLN A 58 -9.34 14.87 -2.75
C GLN A 58 -8.96 15.48 -4.09
N ALA A 59 -7.86 15.03 -4.68
CA ALA A 59 -7.42 15.47 -6.00
C ALA A 59 -8.38 15.06 -7.13
N GLY A 60 -9.21 14.03 -6.93
CA GLY A 60 -10.11 13.48 -7.95
C GLY A 60 -9.37 12.73 -9.05
N ILE A 61 -8.23 12.12 -8.74
CA ILE A 61 -7.37 11.36 -9.66
C ILE A 61 -7.34 9.89 -9.31
N VAL A 62 -6.84 9.07 -10.25
CA VAL A 62 -6.74 7.62 -10.06
C VAL A 62 -5.52 7.31 -9.19
N GLU A 63 -5.76 7.11 -7.91
CA GLU A 63 -4.73 6.82 -6.91
C GLU A 63 -3.57 7.85 -6.98
N SER A 64 -2.35 7.48 -6.60
CA SER A 64 -1.21 8.41 -6.64
C SER A 64 -0.40 8.36 -7.95
N TRP A 65 -0.85 7.61 -8.96
CA TRP A 65 -0.06 7.32 -10.16
C TRP A 65 0.40 8.55 -10.94
N GLU A 66 -0.37 9.63 -10.94
CA GLU A 66 0.01 10.86 -11.64
C GLU A 66 1.28 11.53 -11.10
N LEU A 67 1.76 11.11 -9.90
CA LEU A 67 3.04 11.55 -9.36
C LEU A 67 4.25 10.95 -10.08
N CYS A 68 4.12 9.77 -10.70
CA CYS A 68 5.22 9.21 -11.49
C CYS A 68 5.21 9.73 -12.94
N SER A 69 6.35 9.65 -13.63
CA SER A 69 6.53 10.18 -14.98
C SER A 69 6.19 9.18 -16.09
N GLU A 70 5.21 8.31 -15.86
CA GLU A 70 4.79 7.31 -16.85
C GLU A 70 4.03 7.96 -18.02
N ASP A 71 4.26 7.49 -19.23
CA ASP A 71 3.77 8.13 -20.47
C ASP A 71 2.24 8.04 -20.66
N TRP A 72 1.57 7.08 -19.99
CA TRP A 72 0.12 6.87 -20.07
C TRP A 72 -0.69 7.79 -19.18
N LEU A 73 -0.03 8.58 -18.31
CA LEU A 73 -0.67 9.45 -17.33
C LEU A 73 -0.93 10.83 -17.92
N VAL A 74 -2.13 11.35 -17.71
CA VAL A 74 -2.54 12.69 -18.13
C VAL A 74 -2.81 13.54 -16.90
N ARG A 75 -2.01 14.61 -16.73
CA ARG A 75 -2.13 15.55 -15.61
C ARG A 75 -2.89 16.80 -16.05
N TRP A 76 -3.78 17.26 -15.21
CA TRP A 76 -4.47 18.54 -15.44
C TRP A 76 -3.54 19.75 -15.23
N ILE A 77 -2.46 19.63 -14.45
CA ILE A 77 -1.33 20.56 -14.43
C ILE A 77 -0.25 19.98 -15.34
N PRO A 78 -0.03 20.56 -16.55
CA PRO A 78 0.89 19.97 -17.53
C PRO A 78 2.36 19.94 -17.07
N ASN A 79 2.77 20.95 -16.26
CA ASN A 79 4.11 20.97 -15.70
C ASN A 79 4.23 19.95 -14.55
N TYR A 80 5.06 18.94 -14.76
CA TYR A 80 5.23 17.85 -13.80
C TYR A 80 5.69 18.31 -12.40
N TYR A 81 6.62 19.25 -12.32
CA TYR A 81 7.13 19.73 -11.03
C TYR A 81 6.12 20.60 -10.29
N GLU A 82 5.32 21.39 -11.02
CA GLU A 82 4.20 22.12 -10.44
C GLU A 82 3.10 21.19 -9.95
N PHE A 83 2.82 20.12 -10.72
CA PHE A 83 1.88 19.07 -10.30
C PHE A 83 2.35 18.39 -9.01
N LYS A 84 3.62 17.94 -8.93
CA LYS A 84 4.19 17.35 -7.73
C LYS A 84 4.08 18.29 -6.52
N LYS A 85 4.46 19.54 -6.69
CA LYS A 85 4.41 20.53 -5.61
C LYS A 85 2.97 20.75 -5.12
N TRP A 86 2.02 20.85 -6.04
CA TRP A 86 0.61 20.96 -5.70
C TRP A 86 0.12 19.71 -4.96
N TYR A 87 0.43 18.52 -5.46
CA TYR A 87 -0.01 17.26 -4.84
C TYR A 87 0.54 17.11 -3.42
N TRP A 88 1.85 17.36 -3.24
CA TRP A 88 2.45 17.30 -1.90
C TRP A 88 1.84 18.30 -0.93
N GLY A 89 1.34 19.44 -1.41
CA GLY A 89 0.64 20.45 -0.62
C GLY A 89 -0.76 20.05 -0.17
N LEU A 90 -1.38 19.02 -0.76
CA LEU A 90 -2.73 18.58 -0.38
C LEU A 90 -2.84 18.13 1.08
N ILE A 91 -1.75 17.76 1.72
CA ILE A 91 -1.74 17.46 3.16
C ILE A 91 -2.27 18.64 3.99
N ASP A 92 -2.01 19.86 3.58
CA ASP A 92 -2.45 21.07 4.28
C ASP A 92 -3.96 21.36 4.13
N GLU A 93 -4.62 20.67 3.20
CA GLU A 93 -6.03 20.85 2.87
C GLU A 93 -6.89 19.63 3.24
N PHE A 94 -6.28 18.43 3.41
CA PHE A 94 -7.00 17.19 3.61
C PHE A 94 -7.60 17.11 5.01
N ASN A 95 -8.89 17.43 5.12
CA ASN A 95 -9.62 17.51 6.38
C ASN A 95 -10.99 16.80 6.29
N PRO A 96 -11.05 15.47 6.34
CA PRO A 96 -12.26 14.68 6.11
C PRO A 96 -13.20 14.67 7.34
N THR A 97 -13.83 15.77 7.67
CA THR A 97 -14.70 15.93 8.85
C THR A 97 -15.91 14.98 8.85
N ASP A 98 -16.39 14.58 7.68
CA ASP A 98 -17.54 13.67 7.50
C ASP A 98 -17.15 12.18 7.54
N PHE A 99 -15.89 11.87 7.90
CA PHE A 99 -15.42 10.51 8.05
C PHE A 99 -16.22 9.75 9.11
N ASP A 100 -16.94 8.69 8.69
CA ASP A 100 -17.76 7.81 9.53
C ASP A 100 -17.46 6.34 9.20
N PRO A 101 -16.48 5.72 9.88
CA PRO A 101 -16.10 4.35 9.63
C PRO A 101 -17.16 3.33 10.08
N ASP A 102 -17.98 3.65 11.09
CA ASP A 102 -19.09 2.77 11.51
C ASP A 102 -20.18 2.73 10.43
N GLN A 103 -20.44 3.84 9.74
CA GLN A 103 -21.34 3.85 8.57
C GLN A 103 -20.78 3.00 7.43
N TRP A 104 -19.49 3.11 7.13
CA TRP A 104 -18.86 2.29 6.09
C TRP A 104 -18.99 0.80 6.40
N ALA A 105 -18.65 0.40 7.63
CA ALA A 105 -18.73 -1.00 8.05
C ALA A 105 -20.17 -1.53 7.97
N ARG A 106 -21.16 -0.70 8.34
CA ARG A 106 -22.59 -1.07 8.25
C ARG A 106 -23.01 -1.30 6.80
N ILE A 107 -22.67 -0.38 5.89
CA ILE A 107 -23.05 -0.49 4.47
C ILE A 107 -22.42 -1.74 3.83
N MET A 108 -21.15 -2.03 4.13
CA MET A 108 -20.46 -3.20 3.57
C MET A 108 -21.00 -4.51 4.15
N ASP A 109 -21.39 -4.54 5.43
CA ASP A 109 -22.04 -5.69 6.06
C ASP A 109 -23.43 -5.95 5.46
N GLU A 110 -24.25 -4.91 5.29
CA GLU A 110 -25.55 -5.00 4.61
C GLU A 110 -25.45 -5.46 3.15
N ALA A 111 -24.34 -5.09 2.46
CA ALA A 111 -24.03 -5.57 1.12
C ALA A 111 -23.56 -7.05 1.07
N GLY A 112 -23.35 -7.68 2.22
CA GLY A 112 -22.93 -9.08 2.33
C GLY A 112 -21.43 -9.32 2.20
N MET A 113 -20.60 -8.27 2.27
CA MET A 113 -19.14 -8.39 2.24
C MET A 113 -18.61 -9.04 3.52
N LYS A 114 -17.49 -9.78 3.42
CA LYS A 114 -16.95 -10.61 4.51
C LYS A 114 -15.51 -10.30 4.88
N TYR A 115 -14.77 -9.63 4.02
CA TYR A 115 -13.42 -9.13 4.30
C TYR A 115 -13.27 -7.70 3.81
N MET A 116 -12.34 -6.98 4.42
CA MET A 116 -11.98 -5.65 4.02
C MET A 116 -10.46 -5.48 3.97
N ILE A 117 -9.98 -4.67 3.04
CA ILE A 117 -8.57 -4.27 2.97
C ILE A 117 -8.54 -2.74 2.94
N PHE A 118 -7.78 -2.14 3.85
CA PHE A 118 -7.63 -0.68 3.93
C PHE A 118 -6.23 -0.26 3.51
N THR A 119 -6.15 0.73 2.63
CA THR A 119 -4.89 1.33 2.19
C THR A 119 -4.34 2.26 3.26
N THR A 120 -3.34 1.78 3.98
CA THR A 120 -2.66 2.58 5.01
C THR A 120 -1.78 3.66 4.42
N LYS A 121 -1.15 3.34 3.29
CA LYS A 121 -0.27 4.21 2.52
C LYS A 121 -0.22 3.71 1.08
N HIS A 122 -0.47 4.59 0.09
CA HIS A 122 -0.23 4.32 -1.32
C HIS A 122 1.19 4.75 -1.72
N HIS A 123 1.54 4.71 -2.99
CA HIS A 123 2.90 5.04 -3.46
C HIS A 123 3.31 6.49 -3.18
N ASP A 124 2.36 7.41 -3.00
CA ASP A 124 2.62 8.81 -2.62
C ASP A 124 3.25 8.97 -1.24
N GLY A 125 3.28 7.92 -0.43
CA GLY A 125 3.83 7.97 0.92
C GLY A 125 2.92 8.58 1.97
N PHE A 126 1.72 9.09 1.60
CA PHE A 126 0.80 9.66 2.57
C PHE A 126 0.18 8.58 3.45
N CYS A 127 0.43 8.68 4.76
CA CYS A 127 -0.04 7.70 5.72
C CYS A 127 -1.43 8.07 6.26
N MET A 128 -2.41 7.17 6.09
CA MET A 128 -3.76 7.28 6.66
C MET A 128 -3.84 6.78 8.11
N TYR A 129 -2.72 6.78 8.83
CA TYR A 129 -2.57 6.36 10.22
C TYR A 129 -1.54 7.23 10.95
N ASP A 130 -1.58 7.23 12.29
CA ASP A 130 -0.69 8.02 13.14
C ASP A 130 0.67 7.30 13.30
N THR A 131 1.50 7.37 12.27
CA THR A 131 2.82 6.72 12.25
C THR A 131 3.87 7.54 12.97
N LYS A 132 4.86 6.85 13.56
CA LYS A 132 6.03 7.46 14.22
C LYS A 132 7.19 7.75 13.26
N TYR A 133 7.08 7.34 12.00
CA TYR A 133 8.21 7.31 11.08
C TYR A 133 8.20 8.41 10.02
N THR A 134 7.10 9.14 9.87
CA THR A 134 7.02 10.31 8.99
C THR A 134 5.93 11.28 9.47
N ASP A 135 6.15 12.56 9.25
CA ASP A 135 5.13 13.60 9.46
C ASP A 135 4.15 13.71 8.27
N TYR A 136 4.43 13.02 7.15
CA TYR A 136 3.55 12.99 5.99
C TYR A 136 2.38 12.02 6.21
N SER A 137 1.48 12.43 7.10
CA SER A 137 0.33 11.63 7.53
C SER A 137 -0.89 12.50 7.84
N ILE A 138 -2.07 11.88 7.77
CA ILE A 138 -3.34 12.52 8.16
C ILE A 138 -3.33 13.04 9.60
N ALA A 139 -2.57 12.40 10.47
CA ALA A 139 -2.45 12.80 11.87
C ALA A 139 -1.65 14.10 12.09
N ASN A 140 -0.97 14.61 11.06
CA ASN A 140 -0.19 15.84 11.10
C ASN A 140 -0.77 16.99 10.26
N GLY A 141 -1.78 16.71 9.43
CA GLY A 141 -2.54 17.71 8.66
C GLY A 141 -3.63 18.44 9.45
N PRO A 142 -4.57 19.10 8.77
CA PRO A 142 -5.71 19.79 9.42
C PRO A 142 -6.56 18.90 10.33
N PHE A 143 -6.61 17.59 10.04
CA PHE A 143 -7.35 16.59 10.82
C PHE A 143 -6.67 16.20 12.14
N LYS A 144 -5.49 16.71 12.44
CA LYS A 144 -4.65 16.33 13.62
C LYS A 144 -5.34 16.49 14.98
N ASN A 145 -6.32 17.38 15.09
CA ASN A 145 -7.05 17.63 16.33
C ASN A 145 -8.36 16.82 16.43
N ASP A 146 -8.76 16.11 15.38
CA ASP A 146 -9.90 15.21 15.44
C ASP A 146 -9.52 13.94 16.23
N PRO A 147 -10.38 13.45 17.15
CA PRO A 147 -10.11 12.20 17.86
C PRO A 147 -9.95 10.99 16.94
N ARG A 148 -10.40 11.08 15.68
CA ARG A 148 -10.28 10.05 14.64
C ARG A 148 -9.06 10.23 13.74
N LYS A 149 -8.08 11.05 14.12
CA LYS A 149 -6.88 11.35 13.30
C LYS A 149 -6.09 10.11 12.87
N ASP A 150 -6.13 9.03 13.65
CA ASP A 150 -5.61 7.72 13.28
C ASP A 150 -6.70 6.96 12.51
N VAL A 151 -6.91 7.38 11.26
CA VAL A 151 -8.02 6.91 10.42
C VAL A 151 -8.02 5.40 10.27
N ALA A 152 -6.88 4.79 9.98
CA ALA A 152 -6.77 3.35 9.79
C ALA A 152 -7.24 2.56 11.02
N ARG A 153 -6.88 3.02 12.23
CA ARG A 153 -7.34 2.42 13.48
C ARG A 153 -8.85 2.42 13.58
N HIS A 154 -9.48 3.58 13.34
CA HIS A 154 -10.92 3.73 13.42
C HIS A 154 -11.66 2.90 12.37
N VAL A 155 -11.12 2.81 11.14
CA VAL A 155 -11.66 1.94 10.09
C VAL A 155 -11.61 0.48 10.55
N TRP A 156 -10.44 -0.01 10.95
CA TRP A 156 -10.33 -1.42 11.37
C TRP A 156 -11.18 -1.74 12.59
N ASP A 157 -11.27 -0.85 13.58
CA ASP A 157 -12.09 -1.07 14.77
C ASP A 157 -13.59 -1.16 14.42
N ALA A 158 -14.07 -0.34 13.47
CA ALA A 158 -15.45 -0.41 12.99
C ALA A 158 -15.77 -1.74 12.28
N PHE A 159 -14.88 -2.21 11.42
CA PHE A 159 -15.05 -3.46 10.68
C PHE A 159 -14.87 -4.70 11.56
N ARG A 160 -13.98 -4.67 12.58
CA ARG A 160 -13.86 -5.75 13.57
C ARG A 160 -15.14 -5.96 14.36
N LYS A 161 -15.88 -4.90 14.73
CA LYS A 161 -17.20 -4.99 15.39
C LYS A 161 -18.22 -5.77 14.55
N LYS A 162 -18.00 -5.85 13.23
CA LYS A 162 -18.85 -6.56 12.26
C LYS A 162 -18.29 -7.94 11.87
N ASN A 163 -17.22 -8.40 12.52
CA ASN A 163 -16.57 -9.70 12.27
C ASN A 163 -16.03 -9.87 10.85
N PHE A 164 -15.61 -8.81 10.18
CA PHE A 164 -14.89 -8.89 8.91
C PHE A 164 -13.52 -9.53 9.10
N MET A 165 -13.04 -10.28 8.10
CA MET A 165 -11.62 -10.56 7.98
C MET A 165 -10.88 -9.27 7.64
N MET A 166 -9.77 -9.03 8.34
CA MET A 166 -9.06 -7.75 8.33
C MET A 166 -7.88 -7.77 7.39
N GLY A 167 -7.82 -6.80 6.50
CA GLY A 167 -6.71 -6.60 5.58
C GLY A 167 -6.00 -5.27 5.77
N CYS A 168 -4.67 -5.33 5.69
CA CYS A 168 -3.80 -4.17 5.66
C CYS A 168 -3.14 -4.11 4.27
N TYR A 169 -3.44 -3.06 3.50
CA TYR A 169 -2.70 -2.73 2.30
C TYR A 169 -1.58 -1.76 2.65
N PHE A 170 -0.40 -2.02 2.12
CA PHE A 170 0.76 -1.16 2.27
C PHE A 170 1.56 -1.13 0.97
N SER A 171 1.86 0.07 0.47
CA SER A 171 2.77 0.25 -0.63
C SER A 171 4.22 0.16 -0.15
N LYS A 172 5.01 -0.75 -0.72
CA LYS A 172 6.45 -0.81 -0.48
C LYS A 172 7.17 0.43 -1.04
N PRO A 173 6.98 0.82 -2.32
CA PRO A 173 7.48 2.09 -2.83
C PRO A 173 6.90 3.27 -2.04
N ASP A 174 7.71 4.30 -1.84
CA ASP A 174 7.32 5.54 -1.18
C ASP A 174 7.94 6.73 -1.90
N TRP A 175 7.13 7.40 -2.70
CA TRP A 175 7.59 8.48 -3.57
C TRP A 175 7.81 9.81 -2.82
N HIS A 176 7.35 9.92 -1.58
CA HIS A 176 7.64 11.06 -0.72
C HIS A 176 8.93 10.87 0.10
N CYS A 177 9.32 9.62 0.33
CA CYS A 177 10.51 9.27 1.07
C CYS A 177 11.77 9.71 0.30
N GLU A 178 12.58 10.59 0.89
CA GLU A 178 13.83 11.07 0.30
C GLU A 178 14.86 9.96 0.02
N TRP A 179 14.76 8.86 0.72
CA TRP A 179 15.61 7.68 0.51
C TRP A 179 15.10 6.77 -0.61
N PHE A 180 13.91 7.02 -1.17
CA PHE A 180 13.37 6.32 -2.33
C PHE A 180 13.40 7.22 -3.59
N TRP A 181 12.83 8.43 -3.51
CA TRP A 181 12.96 9.49 -4.50
C TRP A 181 13.80 10.63 -3.92
N ASN A 182 15.11 10.53 -4.11
CA ASN A 182 16.02 11.54 -3.59
C ASN A 182 15.83 12.87 -4.35
N PRO A 183 15.67 14.01 -3.66
CA PRO A 183 15.39 15.31 -4.28
C PRO A 183 16.55 15.86 -5.13
N GLU A 184 17.76 15.32 -5.00
CA GLU A 184 18.92 15.71 -5.83
C GLU A 184 18.86 15.13 -7.25
N TYR A 185 17.95 14.18 -7.52
CA TYR A 185 17.80 13.52 -8.80
C TYR A 185 16.41 13.70 -9.38
N ASP A 186 16.32 13.75 -10.71
CA ASP A 186 15.04 13.72 -11.39
C ASP A 186 14.27 12.44 -11.08
N THR A 187 12.95 12.53 -11.04
CA THR A 187 12.08 11.36 -10.90
C THR A 187 11.93 10.67 -12.25
N PRO A 188 12.53 9.46 -12.44
CA PRO A 188 12.53 8.83 -13.75
C PRO A 188 11.18 8.16 -14.06
N ARG A 189 10.70 7.34 -13.14
CA ARG A 189 9.45 6.56 -13.22
C ARG A 189 9.06 6.12 -11.80
N ARG A 190 8.45 4.94 -11.66
CA ARG A 190 7.96 4.38 -10.39
C ARG A 190 9.07 3.85 -9.45
N GLY A 191 10.26 3.55 -9.95
CA GLY A 191 11.38 3.01 -9.17
C GLY A 191 12.18 4.09 -8.44
N ILE A 192 13.24 3.67 -7.75
CA ILE A 192 14.22 4.59 -7.16
C ILE A 192 14.89 5.43 -8.26
N ASN A 193 15.26 6.65 -7.91
CA ASN A 193 15.88 7.60 -8.87
C ASN A 193 17.40 7.71 -8.78
N TYR A 194 18.03 6.77 -8.07
CA TYR A 194 19.47 6.69 -7.92
C TYR A 194 19.99 5.26 -8.10
N LYS A 195 21.31 5.07 -8.12
CA LYS A 195 21.92 3.73 -8.16
C LYS A 195 22.26 3.27 -6.74
N LYS A 196 21.72 2.11 -6.32
CA LYS A 196 21.93 1.52 -4.98
C LYS A 196 23.43 1.36 -4.65
N GLU A 197 24.23 1.01 -5.65
CA GLU A 197 25.68 0.79 -5.49
C GLU A 197 26.45 2.09 -5.19
N ARG A 198 25.90 3.25 -5.56
CA ARG A 198 26.49 4.56 -5.29
C ARG A 198 26.03 5.16 -3.97
N HIS A 199 24.83 4.78 -3.52
CA HIS A 199 24.18 5.30 -2.33
C HIS A 199 23.60 4.16 -1.47
N PRO A 200 24.45 3.21 -1.00
CA PRO A 200 24.00 2.07 -0.23
C PRO A 200 23.36 2.47 1.10
N GLU A 201 23.77 3.60 1.68
CA GLU A 201 23.19 4.17 2.89
C GLU A 201 21.75 4.66 2.69
N TRP A 202 21.42 5.28 1.56
CA TRP A 202 20.04 5.71 1.26
C TRP A 202 19.14 4.49 1.09
N TRP A 203 19.63 3.49 0.35
CA TRP A 203 18.90 2.24 0.20
C TRP A 203 18.62 1.56 1.54
N LYS A 204 19.64 1.52 2.41
CA LYS A 204 19.48 0.97 3.77
C LYS A 204 18.47 1.76 4.59
N ASN A 205 18.53 3.10 4.55
CA ASN A 205 17.57 3.95 5.27
C ASN A 205 16.13 3.72 4.78
N TYR A 206 15.92 3.59 3.46
CA TYR A 206 14.63 3.22 2.91
C TYR A 206 14.16 1.84 3.38
N GLN A 207 15.04 0.85 3.40
CA GLN A 207 14.73 -0.48 3.90
C GLN A 207 14.30 -0.43 5.37
N ASP A 208 15.06 0.24 6.22
CA ASP A 208 14.78 0.40 7.64
C ASP A 208 13.46 1.16 7.87
N PHE A 209 13.21 2.24 7.11
CA PHE A 209 11.99 3.02 7.15
C PHE A 209 10.76 2.17 6.81
N THR A 210 10.80 1.44 5.70
CA THR A 210 9.71 0.58 5.25
C THR A 210 9.45 -0.57 6.22
N TYR A 211 10.53 -1.21 6.70
CA TYR A 211 10.45 -2.27 7.71
C TYR A 211 9.79 -1.79 8.99
N ASN A 212 10.19 -0.62 9.49
CA ASN A 212 9.67 -0.08 10.73
C ASN A 212 8.19 0.33 10.64
N GLN A 213 7.76 0.92 9.52
CA GLN A 213 6.34 1.21 9.28
C GLN A 213 5.50 -0.07 9.22
N LEU A 214 5.96 -1.09 8.51
CA LEU A 214 5.27 -2.38 8.46
C LEU A 214 5.22 -3.05 9.84
N LYS A 215 6.32 -3.01 10.59
CA LYS A 215 6.36 -3.53 11.96
C LYS A 215 5.38 -2.81 12.87
N GLU A 216 5.32 -1.49 12.82
CA GLU A 216 4.36 -0.67 13.58
C GLU A 216 2.93 -1.11 13.29
N LEU A 217 2.55 -1.23 12.01
CA LEU A 217 1.21 -1.69 11.61
C LEU A 217 0.91 -3.10 12.13
N MET A 218 1.85 -4.03 12.00
CA MET A 218 1.65 -5.43 12.40
C MET A 218 1.69 -5.64 13.91
N THR A 219 2.18 -4.68 14.70
CA THR A 219 2.29 -4.85 16.17
C THR A 219 1.34 -3.97 16.97
N GLU A 220 0.90 -2.82 16.43
CA GLU A 220 0.14 -1.83 17.20
C GLU A 220 -1.34 -1.71 16.80
N TYR A 221 -1.78 -2.36 15.71
CA TYR A 221 -3.14 -2.20 15.14
C TYR A 221 -4.01 -3.46 15.25
N GLY A 222 -3.63 -4.42 16.10
CA GLY A 222 -4.33 -5.68 16.28
C GLY A 222 -3.98 -6.72 15.21
N SER A 223 -4.72 -7.82 15.18
CA SER A 223 -4.46 -8.90 14.23
C SER A 223 -5.03 -8.62 12.84
N PHE A 224 -4.31 -9.10 11.84
CA PHE A 224 -4.71 -9.07 10.44
C PHE A 224 -4.78 -10.49 9.86
N ASP A 225 -5.69 -10.68 8.92
CA ASP A 225 -5.82 -11.91 8.16
C ASP A 225 -5.11 -11.81 6.80
N ILE A 226 -4.99 -10.59 6.26
CA ILE A 226 -4.44 -10.30 4.94
C ILE A 226 -3.42 -9.16 5.06
N LEU A 227 -2.20 -9.39 4.59
CA LEU A 227 -1.22 -8.34 4.35
C LEU A 227 -1.03 -8.20 2.83
N TRP A 228 -1.57 -7.11 2.27
CA TRP A 228 -1.44 -6.79 0.85
C TRP A 228 -0.27 -5.83 0.63
N LEU A 229 0.81 -6.34 0.06
CA LEU A 229 2.00 -5.56 -0.24
C LEU A 229 2.06 -5.19 -1.72
N ASP A 230 1.81 -3.92 -2.01
CA ASP A 230 1.86 -3.42 -3.38
C ASP A 230 3.27 -2.94 -3.78
N GLY A 231 3.43 -2.61 -5.08
CA GLY A 231 4.70 -2.20 -5.66
C GLY A 231 5.59 -3.40 -5.98
N GLY A 232 5.14 -4.26 -6.92
CA GLY A 232 5.82 -5.51 -7.29
C GLY A 232 7.27 -5.35 -7.77
N TRP A 233 7.68 -4.13 -8.17
CA TRP A 233 9.07 -3.80 -8.54
C TRP A 233 10.02 -3.62 -7.35
N ILE A 234 9.50 -3.59 -6.12
CA ILE A 234 10.26 -3.73 -4.87
C ILE A 234 9.89 -5.08 -4.30
N LYS A 235 10.86 -5.97 -4.22
CA LYS A 235 10.63 -7.34 -3.75
C LYS A 235 10.54 -7.41 -2.23
N GLY A 236 10.04 -8.52 -1.70
CA GLY A 236 9.95 -8.76 -0.25
C GLY A 236 11.32 -8.76 0.43
N GLU A 237 12.31 -9.39 -0.20
CA GLU A 237 13.70 -9.41 0.27
C GLU A 237 14.33 -8.03 0.33
N ASP A 238 13.93 -7.10 -0.57
CA ASP A 238 14.40 -5.71 -0.55
C ASP A 238 14.02 -4.96 0.73
N VAL A 239 12.93 -5.37 1.40
CA VAL A 239 12.40 -4.73 2.62
C VAL A 239 12.42 -5.66 3.84
N HIS A 240 13.21 -6.73 3.78
CA HIS A 240 13.38 -7.71 4.86
C HIS A 240 12.06 -8.35 5.33
N LEU A 241 11.16 -8.62 4.40
CA LEU A 241 9.81 -9.13 4.69
C LEU A 241 9.86 -10.46 5.46
N ASP A 242 10.74 -11.39 5.09
CA ASP A 242 10.86 -12.70 5.76
C ASP A 242 11.19 -12.55 7.24
N LYS A 243 12.11 -11.63 7.57
CA LYS A 243 12.46 -11.29 8.96
C LYS A 243 11.24 -10.71 9.70
N LEU A 244 10.52 -9.78 9.07
CA LEU A 244 9.33 -9.19 9.65
C LEU A 244 8.27 -10.26 9.93
N LEU A 245 7.95 -11.10 8.94
CA LEU A 245 6.94 -12.14 9.08
C LEU A 245 7.31 -13.16 10.17
N ALA A 246 8.58 -13.57 10.26
CA ALA A 246 9.05 -14.45 11.32
C ALA A 246 8.86 -13.83 12.72
N GLU A 247 9.14 -12.53 12.86
CA GLU A 247 8.98 -11.81 14.13
C GLU A 247 7.49 -11.66 14.51
N VAL A 248 6.65 -11.17 13.60
CA VAL A 248 5.26 -10.88 13.94
C VAL A 248 4.38 -12.13 14.07
N ARG A 249 4.65 -13.20 13.31
CA ARG A 249 3.94 -14.46 13.44
C ARG A 249 4.17 -15.13 14.79
N SER A 250 5.36 -14.96 15.37
CA SER A 250 5.67 -15.50 16.70
C SER A 250 5.01 -14.69 17.84
N THR A 251 4.42 -13.54 17.57
CA THR A 251 3.92 -12.59 18.60
C THR A 251 2.49 -12.11 18.34
N THR A 252 2.32 -11.19 17.40
CA THR A 252 1.08 -10.42 17.21
C THR A 252 0.21 -10.90 16.06
N GLN A 253 0.78 -11.65 15.10
CA GLN A 253 0.11 -12.08 13.87
C GLN A 253 0.21 -13.60 13.66
N PRO A 254 -0.34 -14.43 14.55
CA PRO A 254 -0.26 -15.87 14.39
C PRO A 254 -1.04 -16.35 13.17
N GLY A 255 -0.38 -17.06 12.27
CA GLY A 255 -0.93 -17.63 11.02
C GLY A 255 -0.83 -16.74 9.81
#